data_e9d73e39c44b7f459da09888b044cee0
#
_entry.id   e9d73e39c44b7f459da09888b044cee0
#
_cell.length_a   1.000
_cell.length_b   1.000
_cell.length_c   1.000
_cell.angle_alpha   90.00
_cell.angle_beta   90.00
_cell.angle_gamma   90.00
#
_symmetry.space_group_name_H-M   'P 1'
#
loop_
_entity.id
_entity.type
_entity.pdbx_description
1 polymer ?
#
loop_
_entity_poly.entity_id
_entity_poly.type
_entity_poly.pdbx_seq_one_letter_code
_entity_poly.pdbx_strand_id
1 'polypeptide(L)'
;MNLLIGAGADATGTRAQDTALIVSLVLALFTIVFGTRNLDATEHHRGMVLAIAFESIVKLFAFLAVGAFVTYGLYDGFGDLFNQAMLAPRLEEYWKETVNWPTMVVQTGVAMMAIICLPRQFHVTVVENIDPQDLRLAKWVFPAYLILAALFVVPIALGGKMLLPGSVPPDSYVISLPLAEEIGRAHV
;
A
#
# COMPACT_ATOMS: atom_id res chain seq x y z
N MET A 1 37.09 17.89 -9.75
CA MET A 1 36.23 17.38 -8.65
C MET A 1 34.87 16.80 -9.13
N ASN A 2 34.58 16.78 -10.44
CA ASN A 2 33.32 16.25 -11.01
C ASN A 2 33.38 14.79 -11.48
N LEU A 3 34.52 14.14 -11.46
CA LEU A 3 34.69 12.75 -11.95
C LEU A 3 34.31 11.67 -10.90
N LEU A 4 34.27 12.03 -9.62
CA LEU A 4 33.94 11.08 -8.53
C LEU A 4 32.43 10.95 -8.26
N ILE A 5 31.61 11.91 -8.73
CA ILE A 5 30.15 11.89 -8.54
C ILE A 5 29.49 11.02 -9.62
N GLY A 6 30.06 10.96 -10.83
CA GLY A 6 29.53 10.10 -11.93
C GLY A 6 29.71 8.61 -11.67
N ALA A 7 30.83 8.19 -11.13
CA ALA A 7 31.14 6.76 -10.89
C ALA A 7 30.26 6.11 -9.79
N GLY A 8 29.73 6.90 -8.85
CA GLY A 8 28.83 6.39 -7.81
C GLY A 8 27.40 6.16 -8.29
N ALA A 9 26.91 7.00 -9.19
CA ALA A 9 25.57 6.90 -9.76
C ALA A 9 25.44 5.73 -10.72
N ASP A 10 26.47 5.47 -11.55
CA ASP A 10 26.49 4.37 -12.49
C ASP A 10 26.61 3.01 -11.79
N ALA A 11 27.36 2.93 -10.69
CA ALA A 11 27.50 1.70 -9.91
C ALA A 11 26.23 1.30 -9.15
N THR A 12 25.42 2.27 -8.69
CA THR A 12 24.13 2.00 -8.06
C THR A 12 23.05 1.64 -9.07
N GLY A 13 23.08 2.25 -10.26
CA GLY A 13 22.18 1.92 -11.35
C GLY A 13 22.39 0.49 -11.88
N THR A 14 23.64 0.08 -12.09
CA THR A 14 23.99 -1.28 -12.53
C THR A 14 23.61 -2.34 -11.49
N ARG A 15 23.89 -2.12 -10.22
CA ARG A 15 23.50 -3.05 -9.13
C ARG A 15 21.99 -3.21 -9.00
N ALA A 16 21.22 -2.14 -9.16
CA ALA A 16 19.77 -2.21 -9.14
C ALA A 16 19.21 -2.99 -10.34
N GLN A 17 19.80 -2.81 -11.53
CA GLN A 17 19.44 -3.56 -12.73
C GLN A 17 19.81 -5.05 -12.60
N ASP A 18 20.97 -5.38 -12.08
CA ASP A 18 21.40 -6.77 -11.84
C ASP A 18 20.49 -7.45 -10.84
N THR A 19 20.11 -6.76 -9.76
CA THR A 19 19.16 -7.29 -8.76
C THR A 19 17.78 -7.52 -9.36
N ALA A 20 17.28 -6.58 -10.16
CA ALA A 20 15.99 -6.71 -10.84
C ALA A 20 15.99 -7.89 -11.83
N LEU A 21 17.10 -8.11 -12.56
CA LEU A 21 17.29 -9.24 -13.46
C LEU A 21 17.28 -10.57 -12.70
N ILE A 22 18.00 -10.67 -11.60
CA ILE A 22 18.03 -11.89 -10.77
C ILE A 22 16.65 -12.20 -10.21
N VAL A 23 15.96 -11.20 -9.66
CA VAL A 23 14.61 -11.36 -9.11
C VAL A 23 13.62 -11.79 -10.20
N SER A 24 13.68 -11.18 -11.38
CA SER A 24 12.78 -11.55 -12.48
C SER A 24 13.04 -12.97 -13.01
N LEU A 25 14.30 -13.40 -13.06
CA LEU A 25 14.68 -14.77 -13.43
C LEU A 25 14.18 -15.79 -12.40
N VAL A 26 14.34 -15.49 -11.11
CA VAL A 26 13.84 -16.36 -10.02
C VAL A 26 12.32 -16.46 -10.07
N LEU A 27 11.61 -15.34 -10.28
CA LEU A 27 10.15 -15.33 -10.42
C LEU A 27 9.70 -16.08 -11.68
N ALA A 28 10.40 -15.94 -12.81
CA ALA A 28 10.11 -16.67 -14.04
C ALA A 28 10.29 -18.18 -13.84
N LEU A 29 11.39 -18.59 -13.21
CA LEU A 29 11.66 -19.99 -12.88
C LEU A 29 10.58 -20.54 -11.93
N PHE A 30 10.21 -19.78 -10.90
CA PHE A 30 9.12 -20.15 -9.99
C PHE A 30 7.81 -20.33 -10.75
N THR A 31 7.48 -19.42 -11.65
CA THR A 31 6.25 -19.49 -12.45
C THR A 31 6.26 -20.71 -13.37
N ILE A 32 7.38 -21.05 -13.99
CA ILE A 32 7.51 -22.23 -14.85
C ILE A 32 7.36 -23.51 -14.02
N VAL A 33 7.99 -23.59 -12.86
CA VAL A 33 7.97 -24.81 -12.02
C VAL A 33 6.61 -25.04 -11.35
N PHE A 34 5.97 -23.96 -10.89
CA PHE A 34 4.74 -24.06 -10.09
C PHE A 34 3.47 -23.64 -10.83
N GLY A 35 3.58 -22.70 -11.79
CA GLY A 35 2.41 -22.12 -12.45
C GLY A 35 1.89 -22.90 -13.66
N THR A 36 2.73 -23.73 -14.30
CA THR A 36 2.38 -24.44 -15.55
C THR A 36 2.10 -25.93 -15.35
N ARG A 37 2.10 -26.40 -14.11
CA ARG A 37 2.01 -27.84 -13.81
C ARG A 37 0.66 -28.45 -14.08
N ASN A 38 -0.43 -27.69 -13.98
CA ASN A 38 -1.79 -28.13 -14.26
C ASN A 38 -2.47 -27.11 -15.17
N LEU A 39 -2.85 -27.55 -16.36
CA LEU A 39 -3.54 -26.72 -17.39
C LEU A 39 -5.05 -26.95 -17.44
N ASP A 40 -5.63 -27.61 -16.44
CA ASP A 40 -7.08 -27.81 -16.37
C ASP A 40 -7.77 -26.50 -15.97
N ALA A 41 -8.48 -25.92 -16.94
CA ALA A 41 -9.24 -24.68 -16.76
C ALA A 41 -10.43 -24.80 -15.79
N THR A 42 -10.73 -26.01 -15.34
CA THR A 42 -11.83 -26.33 -14.40
C THR A 42 -11.34 -26.55 -12.96
N GLU A 43 -10.04 -26.52 -12.72
CA GLU A 43 -9.47 -26.75 -11.39
C GLU A 43 -9.50 -25.46 -10.56
N HIS A 44 -10.29 -25.49 -9.50
CA HIS A 44 -10.32 -24.38 -8.52
C HIS A 44 -9.07 -24.37 -7.65
N HIS A 45 -8.31 -23.31 -7.72
CA HIS A 45 -7.04 -23.16 -6.99
C HIS A 45 -7.26 -22.66 -5.55
N ARG A 46 -7.91 -23.45 -4.71
CA ARG A 46 -8.20 -23.09 -3.31
C ARG A 46 -6.95 -22.65 -2.53
N GLY A 47 -5.80 -23.28 -2.79
CA GLY A 47 -4.53 -22.91 -2.16
C GLY A 47 -4.06 -21.50 -2.53
N MET A 48 -4.21 -21.11 -3.79
CA MET A 48 -3.87 -19.77 -4.26
C MET A 48 -4.81 -18.71 -3.67
N VAL A 49 -6.12 -18.98 -3.62
CA VAL A 49 -7.10 -18.07 -3.01
C VAL A 49 -6.82 -17.89 -1.52
N LEU A 50 -6.49 -18.98 -0.80
CA LEU A 50 -6.11 -18.90 0.62
C LEU A 50 -4.84 -18.10 0.84
N ALA A 51 -3.82 -18.27 -0.02
CA ALA A 51 -2.58 -17.50 0.05
C ALA A 51 -2.82 -16.01 -0.15
N ILE A 52 -3.66 -15.63 -1.12
CA ILE A 52 -4.06 -14.23 -1.38
C ILE A 52 -4.82 -13.65 -0.18
N ALA A 53 -5.74 -14.42 0.41
CA ALA A 53 -6.49 -14.00 1.59
C ALA A 53 -5.56 -13.77 2.79
N PHE A 54 -4.64 -14.69 3.04
CA PHE A 54 -3.65 -14.58 4.10
C PHE A 54 -2.73 -13.35 3.90
N GLU A 55 -2.22 -13.16 2.70
CA GLU A 55 -1.44 -11.97 2.34
C GLU A 55 -2.20 -10.67 2.63
N SER A 56 -3.48 -10.62 2.28
CA SER A 56 -4.32 -9.44 2.51
C SER A 56 -4.52 -9.15 4.00
N ILE A 57 -4.69 -10.19 4.82
CA ILE A 57 -4.82 -10.08 6.27
C ILE A 57 -3.50 -9.56 6.89
N VAL A 58 -2.36 -10.13 6.50
CA VAL A 58 -1.05 -9.70 6.99
C VAL A 58 -0.78 -8.24 6.64
N LYS A 59 -1.08 -7.83 5.39
CA LYS A 59 -0.96 -6.43 4.96
C LYS A 59 -1.85 -5.49 5.76
N LEU A 60 -3.09 -5.89 6.03
CA LEU A 60 -3.99 -5.11 6.85
C LEU A 60 -3.43 -4.91 8.26
N PHE A 61 -3.01 -6.00 8.92
CA PHE A 61 -2.43 -5.91 10.27
C PHE A 61 -1.18 -5.04 10.32
N ALA A 62 -0.27 -5.18 9.36
CA ALA A 62 0.92 -4.34 9.26
C ALA A 62 0.56 -2.87 9.10
N PHE A 63 -0.41 -2.56 8.23
CA PHE A 63 -0.88 -1.20 8.00
C PHE A 63 -1.56 -0.59 9.23
N LEU A 64 -2.41 -1.36 9.91
CA LEU A 64 -3.05 -0.94 11.16
C LEU A 64 -2.03 -0.72 12.28
N ALA A 65 -1.00 -1.56 12.37
CA ALA A 65 0.07 -1.41 13.35
C ALA A 65 0.84 -0.09 13.14
N VAL A 66 1.20 0.23 11.89
CA VAL A 66 1.84 1.53 11.57
C VAL A 66 0.90 2.69 11.84
N GLY A 67 -0.38 2.58 11.47
CA GLY A 67 -1.38 3.61 11.74
C GLY A 67 -1.58 3.87 13.24
N ALA A 68 -1.67 2.80 14.03
CA ALA A 68 -1.74 2.88 15.48
C ALA A 68 -0.46 3.48 16.08
N PHE A 69 0.72 3.06 15.59
CA PHE A 69 1.99 3.64 15.99
C PHE A 69 2.06 5.14 15.71
N VAL A 70 1.65 5.58 14.52
CA VAL A 70 1.61 7.01 14.20
C VAL A 70 0.64 7.74 15.11
N THR A 71 -0.58 7.22 15.29
CA THR A 71 -1.63 7.92 16.04
C THR A 71 -1.37 7.99 17.53
N TYR A 72 -0.82 6.92 18.13
CA TYR A 72 -0.66 6.79 19.59
C TYR A 72 0.81 6.70 20.06
N GLY A 73 1.74 6.46 19.15
CA GLY A 73 3.18 6.42 19.44
C GLY A 73 3.88 7.74 19.17
N LEU A 74 3.51 8.44 18.09
CA LEU A 74 4.06 9.74 17.71
C LEU A 74 3.21 10.91 18.20
N TYR A 75 1.91 10.70 18.37
CA TYR A 75 0.92 11.67 18.83
C TYR A 75 0.06 11.08 19.96
N ASP A 76 -0.59 11.90 20.73
CA ASP A 76 -1.48 11.49 21.83
C ASP A 76 -2.92 11.16 21.35
N GLY A 77 -3.05 10.58 20.17
CA GLY A 77 -4.31 10.16 19.58
C GLY A 77 -4.75 11.02 18.39
N PHE A 78 -5.92 10.68 17.85
CA PHE A 78 -6.46 11.37 16.67
C PHE A 78 -6.65 12.87 16.89
N GLY A 79 -7.14 13.29 18.08
CA GLY A 79 -7.40 14.69 18.39
C GLY A 79 -6.12 15.53 18.36
N ASP A 80 -5.06 15.05 18.97
CA ASP A 80 -3.77 15.72 19.00
C ASP A 80 -3.16 15.79 17.61
N LEU A 81 -3.15 14.68 16.89
CA LEU A 81 -2.67 14.63 15.49
C LEU A 81 -3.37 15.67 14.61
N PHE A 82 -4.70 15.74 14.65
CA PHE A 82 -5.46 16.69 13.83
C PHE A 82 -5.23 18.15 14.27
N ASN A 83 -5.14 18.42 15.57
CA ASN A 83 -4.84 19.75 16.06
C ASN A 83 -3.45 20.22 15.60
N GLN A 84 -2.45 19.37 15.72
CA GLN A 84 -1.09 19.68 15.23
C GLN A 84 -1.06 19.84 13.71
N ALA A 85 -1.81 19.02 12.97
CA ALA A 85 -1.91 19.12 11.52
C ALA A 85 -2.58 20.42 11.06
N MET A 86 -3.59 20.92 11.78
CA MET A 86 -4.22 22.21 11.48
C MET A 86 -3.29 23.40 11.72
N LEU A 87 -2.39 23.28 12.68
CA LEU A 87 -1.42 24.33 13.02
C LEU A 87 -0.13 24.25 12.20
N ALA A 88 0.08 23.17 11.47
CA ALA A 88 1.31 22.94 10.71
C ALA A 88 1.39 23.83 9.46
N PRO A 89 2.39 24.73 9.34
CA PRO A 89 2.52 25.62 8.18
C PRO A 89 2.65 24.88 6.83
N ARG A 90 3.22 23.66 6.87
CA ARG A 90 3.37 22.79 5.68
C ARG A 90 2.04 22.30 5.12
N LEU A 91 0.97 22.31 5.93
CA LEU A 91 -0.34 21.81 5.56
C LEU A 91 -1.34 22.95 5.28
N GLU A 92 -0.94 24.21 5.51
CA GLU A 92 -1.84 25.35 5.32
C GLU A 92 -2.39 25.46 3.90
N GLU A 93 -1.58 25.16 2.88
CA GLU A 93 -2.00 25.16 1.48
C GLU A 93 -3.03 24.05 1.20
N TYR A 94 -2.84 22.86 1.77
CA TYR A 94 -3.79 21.74 1.62
C TYR A 94 -5.15 22.02 2.25
N TRP A 95 -5.19 22.73 3.38
CA TRP A 95 -6.47 23.10 4.01
C TRP A 95 -7.22 24.18 3.24
N LYS A 96 -6.52 24.97 2.44
CA LYS A 96 -7.09 26.01 1.57
C LYS A 96 -7.51 25.48 0.21
N GLU A 97 -7.04 24.31 -0.16
CA GLU A 97 -7.35 23.71 -1.46
C GLU A 97 -8.82 23.28 -1.51
N THR A 98 -9.55 23.79 -2.51
CA THR A 98 -10.95 23.44 -2.68
C THR A 98 -11.10 22.06 -3.32
N VAL A 99 -12.02 21.28 -2.79
CA VAL A 99 -12.32 19.94 -3.31
C VAL A 99 -12.84 20.03 -4.74
N ASN A 100 -12.13 19.43 -5.67
CA ASN A 100 -12.56 19.30 -7.06
C ASN A 100 -13.56 18.14 -7.20
N TRP A 101 -14.85 18.42 -7.00
CA TRP A 101 -15.92 17.43 -7.05
C TRP A 101 -15.99 16.64 -8.36
N PRO A 102 -15.86 17.25 -9.57
CA PRO A 102 -15.80 16.49 -10.82
C PRO A 102 -14.70 15.44 -10.84
N THR A 103 -13.50 15.78 -10.39
CA THR A 103 -12.37 14.85 -10.32
C THR A 103 -12.64 13.71 -9.34
N MET A 104 -13.21 14.00 -8.17
CA MET A 104 -13.56 12.95 -7.19
C MET A 104 -14.61 11.99 -7.73
N VAL A 105 -15.63 12.48 -8.42
CA VAL A 105 -16.68 11.63 -9.04
C VAL A 105 -16.06 10.72 -10.10
N VAL A 106 -15.22 11.26 -10.97
CA VAL A 106 -14.54 10.47 -12.01
C VAL A 106 -13.62 9.42 -11.39
N GLN A 107 -12.80 9.79 -10.40
CA GLN A 107 -11.90 8.84 -9.72
C GLN A 107 -12.68 7.73 -9.00
N THR A 108 -13.78 8.08 -8.33
CA THR A 108 -14.67 7.09 -7.70
C THR A 108 -15.26 6.14 -8.75
N GLY A 109 -15.73 6.66 -9.87
CA GLY A 109 -16.24 5.85 -10.98
C GLY A 109 -15.19 4.89 -11.54
N VAL A 110 -13.97 5.37 -11.75
CA VAL A 110 -12.83 4.54 -12.20
C VAL A 110 -12.50 3.46 -11.17
N ALA A 111 -12.48 3.80 -9.88
CA ALA A 111 -12.22 2.83 -8.81
C ALA A 111 -13.31 1.75 -8.73
N MET A 112 -14.58 2.11 -8.91
CA MET A 112 -15.68 1.14 -8.98
C MET A 112 -15.54 0.21 -10.19
N MET A 113 -15.19 0.72 -11.35
CA MET A 113 -14.96 -0.08 -12.55
C MET A 113 -13.74 -0.99 -12.43
N ALA A 114 -12.70 -0.57 -11.72
CA ALA A 114 -11.48 -1.35 -11.53
C ALA A 114 -11.74 -2.71 -10.89
N ILE A 115 -12.71 -2.82 -9.98
CA ILE A 115 -13.07 -4.09 -9.32
C ILE A 115 -13.52 -5.13 -10.35
N ILE A 116 -14.24 -4.71 -11.38
CA ILE A 116 -14.79 -5.61 -12.42
C ILE A 116 -13.79 -5.80 -13.56
N CYS A 117 -13.06 -4.74 -13.94
CA CYS A 117 -12.19 -4.74 -15.12
C CYS A 117 -10.80 -5.32 -14.85
N LEU A 118 -10.32 -5.35 -13.60
CA LEU A 118 -9.03 -5.94 -13.29
C LEU A 118 -9.09 -7.47 -13.39
N PRO A 119 -8.27 -8.11 -14.23
CA PRO A 119 -8.32 -9.56 -14.47
C PRO A 119 -8.21 -10.39 -13.20
N ARG A 120 -7.35 -9.98 -12.27
CA ARG A 120 -7.14 -10.66 -10.97
C ARG A 120 -8.42 -10.62 -10.12
N GLN A 121 -9.06 -9.47 -10.03
CA GLN A 121 -10.29 -9.29 -9.25
C GLN A 121 -11.45 -10.06 -9.86
N PHE A 122 -11.61 -9.98 -11.17
CA PHE A 122 -12.62 -10.73 -11.91
C PHE A 122 -12.43 -12.25 -11.72
N HIS A 123 -11.20 -12.74 -11.85
CA HIS A 123 -10.89 -14.16 -11.69
C HIS A 123 -11.28 -14.66 -10.29
N VAL A 124 -10.84 -13.97 -9.22
CA VAL A 124 -11.15 -14.38 -7.84
C VAL A 124 -12.65 -14.27 -7.53
N THR A 125 -13.33 -13.23 -8.04
CA THR A 125 -14.73 -12.95 -7.66
C THR A 125 -15.73 -13.79 -8.46
N VAL A 126 -15.42 -14.10 -9.71
CA VAL A 126 -16.38 -14.74 -10.64
C VAL A 126 -15.97 -16.17 -10.97
N VAL A 127 -14.68 -16.42 -11.28
CA VAL A 127 -14.23 -17.73 -11.77
C VAL A 127 -13.97 -18.69 -10.60
N GLU A 128 -13.31 -18.23 -9.53
CA GLU A 128 -12.99 -19.04 -8.36
C GLU A 128 -14.15 -19.15 -7.35
N ASN A 129 -15.21 -18.39 -7.55
CA ASN A 129 -16.36 -18.41 -6.64
C ASN A 129 -17.26 -19.62 -6.94
N ILE A 130 -17.26 -20.59 -6.02
CA ILE A 130 -18.01 -21.84 -6.15
C ILE A 130 -19.42 -21.71 -5.56
N ASP A 131 -19.57 -20.98 -4.44
CA ASP A 131 -20.84 -20.85 -3.73
C ASP A 131 -21.34 -19.39 -3.74
N PRO A 132 -22.52 -19.12 -4.32
CA PRO A 132 -23.12 -17.78 -4.27
C PRO A 132 -23.37 -17.27 -2.84
N GLN A 133 -23.38 -18.13 -1.82
CA GLN A 133 -23.53 -17.72 -0.42
C GLN A 133 -22.31 -16.97 0.10
N ASP A 134 -21.12 -17.26 -0.43
CA ASP A 134 -19.89 -16.57 -0.09
C ASP A 134 -19.95 -15.08 -0.45
N LEU A 135 -20.66 -14.73 -1.53
CA LEU A 135 -20.92 -13.33 -1.90
C LEU A 135 -21.74 -12.59 -0.83
N ARG A 136 -22.58 -13.29 -0.08
CA ARG A 136 -23.37 -12.67 1.00
C ARG A 136 -22.48 -12.22 2.16
N LEU A 137 -21.44 -12.99 2.45
CA LEU A 137 -20.45 -12.60 3.47
C LEU A 137 -19.50 -11.54 2.91
N ALA A 138 -19.00 -11.73 1.68
CA ALA A 138 -18.06 -10.83 1.04
C ALA A 138 -18.57 -9.39 0.93
N LYS A 139 -19.86 -9.19 0.64
CA LYS A 139 -20.47 -7.85 0.53
C LYS A 139 -20.41 -7.02 1.82
N TRP A 140 -20.22 -7.65 2.98
CA TRP A 140 -20.05 -6.98 4.27
C TRP A 140 -18.59 -6.94 4.71
N VAL A 141 -17.87 -8.05 4.55
CA VAL A 141 -16.46 -8.17 4.97
C VAL A 141 -15.55 -7.26 4.15
N PHE A 142 -15.79 -7.17 2.84
CA PHE A 142 -14.96 -6.33 1.96
C PHE A 142 -15.07 -4.84 2.26
N PRO A 143 -16.26 -4.23 2.36
CA PRO A 143 -16.37 -2.84 2.80
C PRO A 143 -15.82 -2.60 4.21
N ALA A 144 -16.04 -3.51 5.15
CA ALA A 144 -15.49 -3.40 6.50
C ALA A 144 -13.96 -3.40 6.48
N TYR A 145 -13.33 -4.26 5.68
CA TYR A 145 -11.89 -4.27 5.44
C TYR A 145 -11.38 -2.93 4.90
N LEU A 146 -12.07 -2.37 3.89
CA LEU A 146 -11.70 -1.08 3.30
C LEU A 146 -11.85 0.08 4.29
N ILE A 147 -12.93 0.11 5.07
CA ILE A 147 -13.16 1.13 6.09
C ILE A 147 -12.06 1.06 7.16
N LEU A 148 -11.72 -0.14 7.61
CA LEU A 148 -10.70 -0.35 8.61
C LEU A 148 -9.31 0.10 8.11
N ALA A 149 -8.97 -0.22 6.86
CA ALA A 149 -7.76 0.27 6.23
C ALA A 149 -7.80 1.80 6.09
N ALA A 150 -8.90 2.37 5.59
CA ALA A 150 -9.06 3.81 5.36
C ALA A 150 -8.92 4.64 6.65
N LEU A 151 -9.29 4.08 7.80
CA LEU A 151 -9.22 4.76 9.10
C LEU A 151 -7.83 5.32 9.41
N PHE A 152 -6.78 4.58 9.04
CA PHE A 152 -5.40 4.98 9.32
C PHE A 152 -4.66 5.63 8.13
N VAL A 153 -5.29 5.72 6.96
CA VAL A 153 -4.70 6.40 5.80
C VAL A 153 -4.42 7.87 6.12
N VAL A 154 -5.42 8.55 6.69
CA VAL A 154 -5.31 9.98 7.01
C VAL A 154 -4.25 10.25 8.08
N PRO A 155 -4.23 9.55 9.22
CA PRO A 155 -3.15 9.66 10.20
C PRO A 155 -1.75 9.47 9.62
N ILE A 156 -1.54 8.42 8.82
CA ILE A 156 -0.24 8.16 8.20
C ILE A 156 0.15 9.27 7.22
N ALA A 157 -0.80 9.75 6.41
CA ALA A 157 -0.57 10.82 5.45
C ALA A 157 -0.21 12.15 6.14
N LEU A 158 -0.94 12.51 7.20
CA LEU A 158 -0.66 13.72 7.98
C LEU A 158 0.68 13.63 8.72
N GLY A 159 0.91 12.52 9.43
CA GLY A 159 2.17 12.28 10.12
C GLY A 159 3.37 12.30 9.16
N GLY A 160 3.24 11.68 8.00
CA GLY A 160 4.29 11.70 6.97
C GLY A 160 4.59 13.10 6.45
N LYS A 161 3.57 13.91 6.16
CA LYS A 161 3.76 15.29 5.70
C LYS A 161 4.33 16.23 6.77
N MET A 162 4.04 15.96 8.03
CA MET A 162 4.52 16.79 9.15
C MET A 162 5.97 16.45 9.53
N LEU A 163 6.31 15.16 9.61
CA LEU A 163 7.56 14.67 10.15
C LEU A 163 8.64 14.41 9.09
N LEU A 164 8.26 13.99 7.90
CA LEU A 164 9.23 13.62 6.87
C LEU A 164 9.60 14.81 5.96
N PRO A 165 10.83 14.81 5.39
CA PRO A 165 11.21 15.77 4.36
C PRO A 165 10.31 15.67 3.13
N GLY A 166 10.07 16.80 2.44
CA GLY A 166 9.23 16.85 1.24
C GLY A 166 9.75 16.03 0.05
N SER A 167 10.99 15.53 0.12
CA SER A 167 11.60 14.65 -0.87
C SER A 167 11.13 13.18 -0.76
N VAL A 168 10.51 12.80 0.38
CA VAL A 168 10.01 11.44 0.60
C VAL A 168 8.66 11.28 -0.10
N PRO A 169 8.52 10.33 -1.03
CA PRO A 169 7.26 10.12 -1.72
C PRO A 169 6.18 9.58 -0.76
N PRO A 170 4.90 10.00 -0.91
CA PRO A 170 3.80 9.61 -0.03
C PRO A 170 3.61 8.10 0.11
N ASP A 171 3.90 7.35 -0.94
CA ASP A 171 3.77 5.88 -0.97
C ASP A 171 4.72 5.17 0.01
N SER A 172 5.82 5.83 0.39
CA SER A 172 6.80 5.27 1.33
C SER A 172 6.57 5.70 2.79
N TYR A 173 5.57 6.52 3.10
CA TYR A 173 5.32 6.98 4.48
C TYR A 173 5.11 5.85 5.47
N VAL A 174 4.44 4.77 5.04
CA VAL A 174 4.21 3.58 5.87
C VAL A 174 5.50 2.96 6.40
N ILE A 175 6.56 2.99 5.59
CA ILE A 175 7.88 2.43 5.95
C ILE A 175 8.76 3.49 6.59
N SER A 176 8.72 4.72 6.05
CA SER A 176 9.65 5.78 6.45
C SER A 176 9.34 6.38 7.83
N LEU A 177 8.06 6.39 8.27
CA LEU A 177 7.70 6.92 9.58
C LEU A 177 8.29 6.13 10.74
N PRO A 178 8.15 4.77 10.81
CA PRO A 178 8.79 3.99 11.85
C PRO A 178 10.32 4.09 11.83
N LEU A 179 10.93 4.09 10.63
CA LEU A 179 12.39 4.20 10.48
C LEU A 179 12.93 5.56 10.92
N ALA A 180 12.23 6.65 10.64
CA ALA A 180 12.65 7.99 11.04
C ALA A 180 12.69 8.15 12.58
N GLU A 181 11.74 7.54 13.28
CA GLU A 181 11.70 7.55 14.75
C GLU A 181 12.84 6.72 15.35
N GLU A 182 13.14 5.55 14.77
CA GLU A 182 14.25 4.70 15.24
C GLU A 182 15.60 5.42 15.08
N ILE A 183 15.83 6.12 13.97
CA ILE A 183 17.02 6.92 13.73
C ILE A 183 17.07 8.13 14.69
N GLY A 184 15.95 8.79 14.95
CA GLY A 184 15.85 9.90 15.89
C GLY A 184 16.22 9.51 17.31
N ARG A 185 15.79 8.34 17.78
CA ARG A 185 16.14 7.81 19.12
C ARG A 185 17.59 7.35 19.23
N ALA A 186 18.21 6.92 18.13
CA ALA A 186 19.62 6.50 18.14
C ALA A 186 20.62 7.65 18.27
N HIS A 187 20.16 8.89 18.11
CA HIS A 187 20.99 10.10 18.18
C HIS A 187 20.79 10.94 19.46
N VAL A 188 20.01 10.47 20.42
CA VAL A 188 19.84 11.02 21.77
C VAL A 188 20.52 10.14 22.79
#